data_4dd45680da3122a5142ef9d7d6f7cf9b
#
_entry.id   4dd45680da3122a5142ef9d7d6f7cf9b
#
_cell.length_a   1.000
_cell.length_b   1.000
_cell.length_c   1.000
_cell.angle_alpha   90.00
_cell.angle_beta   90.00
_cell.angle_gamma   90.00
#
_symmetry.space_group_name_H-M   'P 1'
#
loop_
_entity.id
_entity.type
_entity.pdbx_description
1 polymer ?
#
loop_
_entity_poly.entity_id
_entity_poly.type
_entity_poly.pdbx_seq_one_letter_code
_entity_poly.pdbx_strand_id
1 'polypeptide(L)'
;PLDCFNAPPAHVFAFKGLWRCNWLQAQEVGIDPAHASFLHRFYNDGDPQDSYGPQFRGASANSEMAMTQVLRQYEQPEIQLKTMPFGLQLTTLRRLGGQQTHVRVTNGVFPNGIVLPMSETMTLSQWHVPIDDLHTYWFALFTSFSDPVDKQAMRDQRMKMHQLPDYVPVTSADNRYGFNAADQKSRT
;
A
#
# COMPACT_ATOMS: atom_id res chain seq x y z
N PRO A 1 1.07 13.14 17.42
CA PRO A 1 1.52 13.14 16.02
C PRO A 1 1.74 11.71 15.55
N LEU A 2 1.64 11.47 14.24
CA LEU A 2 1.96 10.15 13.68
C LEU A 2 3.48 9.93 13.70
N ASP A 3 3.91 8.68 13.91
CA ASP A 3 5.32 8.33 14.05
C ASP A 3 6.15 8.70 12.82
N CYS A 4 5.55 8.68 11.62
CA CYS A 4 6.21 9.09 10.38
C CYS A 4 6.76 10.52 10.40
N PHE A 5 6.21 11.42 11.22
CA PHE A 5 6.70 12.82 11.34
C PHE A 5 7.90 12.94 12.28
N ASN A 6 8.19 11.91 13.06
CA ASN A 6 9.34 11.87 13.95
C ASN A 6 10.53 11.09 13.37
N ALA A 7 10.34 10.41 12.23
CA ALA A 7 11.38 9.63 11.60
C ALA A 7 12.46 10.54 10.97
N PRO A 8 13.74 10.10 10.97
CA PRO A 8 14.81 10.87 10.33
C PRO A 8 14.52 11.10 8.84
N PRO A 9 14.91 12.24 8.25
CA PRO A 9 14.64 12.54 6.84
C PRO A 9 15.12 11.46 5.86
N ALA A 10 16.24 10.77 6.15
CA ALA A 10 16.74 9.69 5.30
C ALA A 10 15.81 8.46 5.27
N HIS A 11 14.95 8.30 6.26
CA HIS A 11 14.04 7.17 6.44
C HIS A 11 12.64 7.39 5.87
N VAL A 12 12.38 8.56 5.27
CA VAL A 12 11.05 8.93 4.77
C VAL A 12 11.10 9.27 3.29
N PHE A 13 10.16 8.74 2.52
CA PHE A 13 9.89 9.15 1.14
C PHE A 13 8.45 9.62 1.02
N ALA A 14 8.28 10.89 0.63
CA ALA A 14 6.97 11.53 0.43
C ALA A 14 6.66 11.65 -1.06
N PHE A 15 5.40 11.41 -1.43
CA PHE A 15 4.91 11.65 -2.78
C PHE A 15 3.41 11.96 -2.78
N LYS A 16 2.91 12.40 -3.93
CA LYS A 16 1.47 12.55 -4.16
C LYS A 16 1.07 11.94 -5.51
N GLY A 17 -0.21 11.68 -5.68
CA GLY A 17 -0.81 11.26 -6.93
C GLY A 17 -2.24 11.79 -7.03
N LEU A 18 -2.69 12.08 -8.25
CA LEU A 18 -4.07 12.41 -8.53
C LEU A 18 -4.87 11.13 -8.78
N TRP A 19 -5.95 10.94 -8.06
CA TRP A 19 -6.89 9.85 -8.29
C TRP A 19 -8.23 10.40 -8.80
N ARG A 20 -8.73 9.80 -9.88
CA ARG A 20 -10.02 10.17 -10.49
C ARG A 20 -11.15 9.39 -9.83
N CYS A 21 -11.35 9.62 -8.55
CA CYS A 21 -12.45 9.06 -7.77
C CYS A 21 -12.74 9.94 -6.56
N ASN A 22 -13.91 9.73 -5.96
CA ASN A 22 -14.25 10.36 -4.69
C ASN A 22 -13.31 9.89 -3.57
N TRP A 23 -12.97 10.80 -2.66
CA TRP A 23 -12.04 10.52 -1.56
C TRP A 23 -12.52 9.40 -0.64
N LEU A 24 -13.84 9.27 -0.45
CA LEU A 24 -14.40 8.22 0.40
C LEU A 24 -14.24 6.83 -0.24
N GLN A 25 -14.41 6.71 -1.56
CA GLN A 25 -14.12 5.46 -2.29
C GLN A 25 -12.65 5.07 -2.18
N ALA A 26 -11.74 6.06 -2.27
CA ALA A 26 -10.32 5.83 -2.05
C ALA A 26 -10.02 5.37 -0.60
N GLN A 27 -10.73 5.95 0.37
CA GLN A 27 -10.60 5.60 1.79
C GLN A 27 -11.12 4.18 2.06
N GLU A 28 -12.27 3.82 1.51
CA GLU A 28 -12.88 2.49 1.67
C GLU A 28 -11.97 1.39 1.14
N VAL A 29 -11.45 1.53 -0.08
CA VAL A 29 -10.51 0.54 -0.62
C VAL A 29 -9.18 0.53 0.13
N GLY A 30 -8.71 1.70 0.56
CA GLY A 30 -7.43 1.82 1.29
C GLY A 30 -7.43 1.13 2.65
N ILE A 31 -8.57 1.13 3.34
CA ILE A 31 -8.70 0.52 4.67
C ILE A 31 -9.08 -0.97 4.62
N ASP A 32 -9.65 -1.47 3.52
CA ASP A 32 -10.05 -2.87 3.37
C ASP A 32 -8.83 -3.82 3.35
N PRO A 33 -8.69 -4.74 4.31
CA PRO A 33 -7.57 -5.66 4.32
C PRO A 33 -7.76 -6.87 3.38
N ALA A 34 -8.96 -7.11 2.88
CA ALA A 34 -9.26 -8.27 2.05
C ALA A 34 -8.92 -8.02 0.57
N HIS A 35 -9.14 -6.79 0.04
CA HIS A 35 -8.85 -6.48 -1.35
C HIS A 35 -7.40 -6.79 -1.74
N ALA A 36 -6.46 -6.60 -0.82
CA ALA A 36 -5.04 -6.82 -1.08
C ALA A 36 -4.71 -8.27 -1.47
N SER A 37 -5.48 -9.24 -0.99
CA SER A 37 -5.31 -10.65 -1.34
C SER A 37 -5.69 -10.95 -2.79
N PHE A 38 -6.50 -10.11 -3.43
CA PHE A 38 -6.99 -10.28 -4.80
C PHE A 38 -6.36 -9.26 -5.76
N LEU A 39 -6.34 -7.99 -5.41
CA LEU A 39 -5.87 -6.91 -6.29
C LEU A 39 -4.36 -6.67 -6.23
N HIS A 40 -3.70 -7.03 -5.11
CA HIS A 40 -2.24 -6.95 -4.95
C HIS A 40 -1.58 -8.33 -4.96
N ARG A 41 -2.20 -9.28 -5.64
CA ARG A 41 -1.71 -10.65 -5.75
C ARG A 41 -0.64 -10.74 -6.83
N PHE A 42 0.58 -11.03 -6.41
CA PHE A 42 1.69 -11.29 -7.32
C PHE A 42 1.89 -12.80 -7.48
N TYR A 43 2.10 -13.24 -8.71
CA TYR A 43 2.39 -14.64 -9.00
C TYR A 43 3.87 -14.99 -8.75
N ASN A 44 4.74 -14.01 -8.88
CA ASN A 44 6.18 -14.16 -8.69
C ASN A 44 6.73 -13.04 -7.80
N ASP A 45 7.11 -13.39 -6.58
CA ASP A 45 7.67 -12.44 -5.61
C ASP A 45 9.07 -11.92 -6.01
N GLY A 46 9.71 -12.59 -6.97
CA GLY A 46 11.03 -12.21 -7.50
C GLY A 46 11.00 -11.34 -8.75
N ASP A 47 9.81 -10.95 -9.28
CA ASP A 47 9.75 -10.12 -10.49
C ASP A 47 10.17 -8.67 -10.19
N PRO A 48 11.29 -8.19 -10.77
CA PRO A 48 11.78 -6.83 -10.55
C PRO A 48 10.90 -5.75 -11.19
N GLN A 49 9.97 -6.10 -12.07
CA GLN A 49 9.06 -5.17 -12.73
C GLN A 49 7.83 -4.83 -11.89
N ASP A 50 7.57 -5.58 -10.83
CA ASP A 50 6.45 -5.31 -9.93
C ASP A 50 6.59 -4.00 -9.16
N SER A 51 5.47 -3.32 -9.05
CA SER A 51 5.34 -1.90 -8.73
C SER A 51 5.78 -1.47 -7.31
N TYR A 52 5.89 -2.40 -6.39
CA TYR A 52 6.39 -2.09 -5.03
C TYR A 52 7.79 -2.66 -4.89
N GLY A 53 8.77 -1.79 -4.65
CA GLY A 53 10.17 -2.15 -4.59
C GLY A 53 10.49 -3.36 -3.69
N PRO A 54 11.65 -4.00 -3.87
CA PRO A 54 12.05 -5.21 -3.12
C PRO A 54 11.94 -5.06 -1.61
N GLN A 55 12.11 -3.85 -1.10
CA GLN A 55 12.02 -3.50 0.31
C GLN A 55 10.64 -3.78 0.93
N PHE A 56 9.55 -3.79 0.13
CA PHE A 56 8.20 -4.09 0.60
C PHE A 56 7.84 -5.57 0.45
N ARG A 57 8.67 -6.34 -0.25
CA ARG A 57 8.46 -7.75 -0.54
C ARG A 57 9.40 -8.66 0.24
N GLY A 58 10.41 -8.09 0.86
CA GLY A 58 11.32 -8.83 1.72
C GLY A 58 10.57 -9.56 2.84
N ALA A 59 11.10 -10.70 3.25
CA ALA A 59 10.64 -11.37 4.45
C ALA A 59 10.74 -10.40 5.64
N SER A 60 9.77 -10.45 6.54
CA SER A 60 9.90 -9.73 7.80
C SER A 60 10.99 -10.38 8.65
N ALA A 61 11.59 -9.62 9.57
CA ALA A 61 12.71 -10.10 10.40
C ALA A 61 12.40 -11.39 11.19
N ASN A 62 11.11 -11.63 11.48
CA ASN A 62 10.62 -12.78 12.25
C ASN A 62 9.76 -13.75 11.43
N SER A 63 9.67 -13.57 10.11
CA SER A 63 8.90 -14.42 9.21
C SER A 63 9.72 -14.74 7.97
N GLU A 64 9.84 -16.01 7.66
CA GLU A 64 10.45 -16.47 6.39
C GLU A 64 9.55 -16.19 5.18
N MET A 65 8.30 -15.77 5.40
CA MET A 65 7.29 -15.59 4.38
C MET A 65 7.12 -14.11 4.04
N ALA A 66 7.31 -13.76 2.77
CA ALA A 66 7.03 -12.40 2.28
C ALA A 66 5.54 -12.04 2.41
N MET A 67 5.23 -10.76 2.61
CA MET A 67 3.84 -10.28 2.73
C MET A 67 3.00 -10.66 1.52
N THR A 68 3.55 -10.56 0.32
CA THR A 68 2.88 -10.96 -0.93
C THR A 68 2.50 -12.43 -0.95
N GLN A 69 3.35 -13.29 -0.41
CA GLN A 69 3.08 -14.72 -0.25
C GLN A 69 1.99 -14.99 0.79
N VAL A 70 2.00 -14.27 1.92
CA VAL A 70 0.94 -14.36 2.95
C VAL A 70 -0.41 -13.98 2.34
N LEU A 71 -0.49 -12.89 1.59
CA LEU A 71 -1.71 -12.43 0.93
C LEU A 71 -2.23 -13.44 -0.11
N ARG A 72 -1.33 -14.11 -0.83
CA ARG A 72 -1.66 -15.09 -1.87
C ARG A 72 -2.15 -16.42 -1.30
N GLN A 73 -1.53 -16.89 -0.22
CA GLN A 73 -1.82 -18.20 0.35
C GLN A 73 -2.96 -18.17 1.38
N TYR A 74 -3.16 -17.03 2.03
CA TYR A 74 -4.15 -16.86 3.11
C TYR A 74 -5.09 -15.71 2.78
N GLU A 75 -5.94 -15.91 1.78
CA GLU A 75 -6.76 -14.89 1.12
C GLU A 75 -7.82 -14.28 2.04
N GLN A 76 -8.37 -15.08 2.95
CA GLN A 76 -9.48 -14.68 3.83
C GLN A 76 -8.98 -14.37 5.24
N PRO A 77 -8.78 -13.08 5.58
CA PRO A 77 -8.41 -12.71 6.94
C PRO A 77 -9.62 -12.74 7.89
N GLU A 78 -9.37 -13.07 9.15
CA GLU A 78 -10.25 -12.67 10.24
C GLU A 78 -10.00 -11.19 10.53
N ILE A 79 -11.07 -10.36 10.59
CA ILE A 79 -10.97 -8.92 10.80
C ILE A 79 -11.64 -8.56 12.12
N GLN A 80 -10.89 -7.87 12.96
CA GLN A 80 -11.37 -7.31 14.22
C GLN A 80 -11.33 -5.80 14.14
N LEU A 81 -12.46 -5.14 14.42
CA LEU A 81 -12.60 -3.69 14.36
C LEU A 81 -12.72 -3.11 15.78
N LYS A 82 -11.99 -2.03 16.03
CA LYS A 82 -12.06 -1.26 17.28
C LYS A 82 -12.15 0.22 17.01
N THR A 83 -13.09 0.90 17.67
CA THR A 83 -13.15 2.37 17.68
C THR A 83 -12.07 2.91 18.61
N MET A 84 -11.33 3.91 18.12
CA MET A 84 -10.23 4.57 18.81
C MET A 84 -10.48 6.08 18.84
N PRO A 85 -9.85 6.84 19.74
CA PRO A 85 -10.01 8.30 19.79
C PRO A 85 -9.62 9.04 18.49
N PHE A 86 -8.77 8.42 17.67
CA PHE A 86 -8.32 8.95 16.38
C PHE A 86 -9.14 8.44 15.18
N GLY A 87 -10.06 7.50 15.37
CA GLY A 87 -10.85 6.87 14.29
C GLY A 87 -11.03 5.37 14.49
N LEU A 88 -10.51 4.53 13.61
CA LEU A 88 -10.70 3.09 13.60
C LEU A 88 -9.36 2.35 13.63
N GLN A 89 -9.32 1.22 14.31
CA GLN A 89 -8.22 0.25 14.25
C GLN A 89 -8.75 -1.08 13.75
N LEU A 90 -8.17 -1.59 12.67
CA LEU A 90 -8.46 -2.90 12.11
C LEU A 90 -7.30 -3.84 12.42
N THR A 91 -7.57 -4.90 13.15
CA THR A 91 -6.62 -6.00 13.35
C THR A 91 -7.00 -7.14 12.41
N THR A 92 -6.08 -7.49 11.55
CA THR A 92 -6.24 -8.54 10.55
C THR A 92 -5.41 -9.75 10.94
N LEU A 93 -6.05 -10.90 11.07
CA LEU A 93 -5.43 -12.16 11.46
C LEU A 93 -5.47 -13.16 10.31
N ARG A 94 -4.34 -13.75 9.97
CA ARG A 94 -4.22 -14.88 9.03
C ARG A 94 -3.51 -16.03 9.71
N ARG A 95 -4.19 -17.17 9.81
CA ARG A 95 -3.64 -18.39 10.41
C ARG A 95 -2.72 -19.08 9.41
N LEU A 96 -1.41 -19.04 9.65
CA LEU A 96 -0.39 -19.55 8.71
C LEU A 96 -0.16 -21.07 8.80
N GLY A 97 -0.91 -21.75 9.63
CA GLY A 97 -0.69 -23.16 9.98
C GLY A 97 0.17 -23.33 11.24
N GLY A 98 0.14 -24.51 11.83
CA GLY A 98 0.76 -24.73 13.14
C GLY A 98 0.17 -23.79 14.20
N GLN A 99 1.04 -23.13 14.97
CA GLN A 99 0.64 -22.13 15.98
C GLN A 99 0.93 -20.68 15.52
N GLN A 100 1.30 -20.48 14.26
CA GLN A 100 1.66 -19.15 13.75
C GLN A 100 0.44 -18.39 13.25
N THR A 101 0.37 -17.10 13.59
CA THR A 101 -0.65 -16.18 13.10
C THR A 101 0.03 -14.90 12.62
N HIS A 102 -0.19 -14.54 11.37
CA HIS A 102 0.19 -13.24 10.87
C HIS A 102 -0.82 -12.21 11.35
N VAL A 103 -0.34 -11.20 12.07
CA VAL A 103 -1.13 -10.10 12.61
C VAL A 103 -0.75 -8.82 11.88
N ARG A 104 -1.74 -8.12 11.34
CA ARG A 104 -1.55 -6.80 10.72
C ARG A 104 -2.52 -5.81 11.33
N VAL A 105 -2.02 -4.66 11.79
CA VAL A 105 -2.84 -3.59 12.36
C VAL A 105 -2.84 -2.40 11.43
N THR A 106 -4.01 -2.06 10.90
CA THR A 106 -4.24 -0.87 10.07
C THR A 106 -5.03 0.15 10.87
N ASN A 107 -4.61 1.41 10.84
CA ASN A 107 -5.30 2.49 11.53
C ASN A 107 -5.95 3.43 10.52
N GLY A 108 -7.26 3.57 10.56
CA GLY A 108 -8.01 4.65 9.92
C GLY A 108 -8.00 5.88 10.82
N VAL A 109 -7.38 6.96 10.35
CA VAL A 109 -7.24 8.22 11.09
C VAL A 109 -8.24 9.22 10.53
N PHE A 110 -9.23 9.58 11.32
CA PHE A 110 -10.28 10.50 10.91
C PHE A 110 -9.69 11.88 10.54
N PRO A 111 -10.20 12.55 9.48
CA PRO A 111 -11.30 12.13 8.60
C PRO A 111 -10.85 11.25 7.42
N ASN A 112 -9.62 11.35 6.94
CA ASN A 112 -9.23 10.83 5.62
C ASN A 112 -7.81 10.22 5.60
N GLY A 113 -7.27 9.90 6.77
CA GLY A 113 -5.95 9.29 6.91
C GLY A 113 -6.01 7.78 7.10
N ILE A 114 -4.99 7.08 6.62
CA ILE A 114 -4.77 5.66 6.89
C ILE A 114 -3.28 5.42 7.17
N VAL A 115 -3.00 4.59 8.16
CA VAL A 115 -1.65 4.10 8.42
C VAL A 115 -1.65 2.58 8.27
N LEU A 116 -0.86 2.09 7.32
CA LEU A 116 -0.73 0.68 6.97
C LEU A 116 0.67 0.19 7.29
N PRO A 117 0.84 -0.97 7.94
CA PRO A 117 2.14 -1.64 7.98
C PRO A 117 2.43 -2.27 6.60
N MET A 118 3.59 -1.95 6.03
CA MET A 118 4.08 -2.55 4.78
C MET A 118 5.02 -3.73 5.05
N SER A 119 5.71 -3.69 6.16
CA SER A 119 6.52 -4.76 6.72
C SER A 119 6.60 -4.57 8.25
N GLU A 120 7.43 -5.34 8.93
CA GLU A 120 7.68 -5.14 10.38
C GLU A 120 8.35 -3.81 10.69
N THR A 121 9.08 -3.25 9.74
CA THR A 121 9.88 -2.04 9.94
C THR A 121 9.43 -0.87 9.06
N MET A 122 8.44 -1.06 8.19
CA MET A 122 7.98 -0.03 7.27
C MET A 122 6.48 0.21 7.37
N THR A 123 6.10 1.48 7.34
CA THR A 123 4.69 1.91 7.23
C THR A 123 4.45 2.79 6.02
N LEU A 124 3.23 2.78 5.56
CA LEU A 124 2.66 3.75 4.64
C LEU A 124 1.62 4.57 5.40
N SER A 125 1.91 5.84 5.64
CA SER A 125 0.93 6.81 6.12
C SER A 125 0.40 7.59 4.93
N GLN A 126 -0.92 7.62 4.74
CA GLN A 126 -1.53 8.22 3.57
C GLN A 126 -2.78 9.03 3.91
N TRP A 127 -3.07 10.02 3.07
CA TRP A 127 -4.26 10.88 3.18
C TRP A 127 -4.93 10.99 1.82
N HIS A 128 -6.24 10.80 1.81
CA HIS A 128 -7.10 10.99 0.64
C HIS A 128 -7.77 12.36 0.73
N VAL A 129 -7.13 13.37 0.16
CA VAL A 129 -7.56 14.77 0.27
C VAL A 129 -8.49 15.11 -0.89
N PRO A 130 -9.79 15.40 -0.63
CA PRO A 130 -10.73 15.73 -1.70
C PRO A 130 -10.34 17.02 -2.42
N ILE A 131 -10.45 17.01 -3.74
CA ILE A 131 -10.41 18.20 -4.61
C ILE A 131 -11.85 18.59 -4.94
N ASP A 132 -12.62 17.61 -5.38
CA ASP A 132 -14.05 17.68 -5.67
C ASP A 132 -14.68 16.28 -5.49
N ASP A 133 -15.93 16.08 -5.93
CA ASP A 133 -16.65 14.82 -5.80
C ASP A 133 -16.09 13.67 -6.64
N LEU A 134 -15.26 13.99 -7.64
CA LEU A 134 -14.73 13.04 -8.62
C LEU A 134 -13.20 12.92 -8.59
N HIS A 135 -12.52 13.78 -7.84
CA HIS A 135 -11.05 13.82 -7.80
C HIS A 135 -10.52 13.94 -6.38
N THR A 136 -9.46 13.23 -6.14
CA THR A 136 -8.77 13.15 -4.84
C THR A 136 -7.27 13.23 -5.03
N TYR A 137 -6.57 14.04 -4.24
CA TYR A 137 -5.15 13.89 -4.09
C TYR A 137 -4.83 12.82 -3.05
N TRP A 138 -4.01 11.88 -3.43
CA TRP A 138 -3.39 10.94 -2.55
C TRP A 138 -2.01 11.45 -2.12
N PHE A 139 -1.87 11.84 -0.86
CA PHE A 139 -0.59 12.16 -0.24
C PHE A 139 -0.11 10.95 0.54
N ALA A 140 1.16 10.60 0.41
CA ALA A 140 1.69 9.41 1.05
C ALA A 140 3.12 9.59 1.54
N LEU A 141 3.40 8.97 2.70
CA LEU A 141 4.71 8.90 3.33
C LEU A 141 5.06 7.43 3.55
N PHE A 142 6.05 6.92 2.82
CA PHE A 142 6.71 5.68 3.19
C PHE A 142 7.75 5.98 4.26
N THR A 143 7.67 5.25 5.37
CA THR A 143 8.56 5.44 6.51
C THR A 143 9.19 4.12 6.90
N SER A 144 10.52 4.08 6.96
CA SER A 144 11.28 2.97 7.51
C SER A 144 11.73 3.31 8.92
N PHE A 145 11.50 2.40 9.86
CA PHE A 145 11.94 2.52 11.27
C PHE A 145 13.23 1.72 11.55
N SER A 146 13.84 1.14 10.51
CA SER A 146 15.14 0.45 10.59
C SER A 146 16.21 1.18 9.78
N ASP A 147 16.22 1.00 8.47
CA ASP A 147 17.24 1.50 7.57
C ASP A 147 16.76 2.67 6.71
N PRO A 148 17.66 3.54 6.23
CA PRO A 148 17.31 4.57 5.26
C PRO A 148 16.66 3.99 3.99
N VAL A 149 15.70 4.72 3.41
CA VAL A 149 15.04 4.34 2.16
C VAL A 149 15.82 4.80 0.94
N ASP A 150 15.84 4.00 -0.11
CA ASP A 150 16.36 4.40 -1.42
C ASP A 150 15.37 5.35 -2.11
N LYS A 151 15.53 6.65 -1.81
CA LYS A 151 14.64 7.69 -2.33
C LYS A 151 14.70 7.82 -3.85
N GLN A 152 15.87 7.54 -4.46
CA GLN A 152 16.02 7.66 -5.90
C GLN A 152 15.26 6.54 -6.60
N ALA A 153 15.44 5.29 -6.17
CA ALA A 153 14.70 4.16 -6.71
C ALA A 153 13.17 4.32 -6.53
N MET A 154 12.74 4.82 -5.37
CA MET A 154 11.32 5.09 -5.12
C MET A 154 10.77 6.20 -6.03
N ARG A 155 11.53 7.27 -6.25
CA ARG A 155 11.18 8.36 -7.17
C ARG A 155 11.06 7.86 -8.60
N ASP A 156 12.04 7.12 -9.08
CA ASP A 156 12.07 6.60 -10.45
C ASP A 156 10.86 5.67 -10.71
N GLN A 157 10.52 4.86 -9.73
CA GLN A 157 9.32 4.03 -9.79
C GLN A 157 8.04 4.88 -9.88
N ARG A 158 7.91 5.96 -9.08
CA ARG A 158 6.74 6.84 -9.11
C ARG A 158 6.64 7.61 -10.42
N MET A 159 7.76 8.02 -11.00
CA MET A 159 7.77 8.72 -12.29
C MET A 159 7.39 7.83 -13.47
N LYS A 160 7.50 6.52 -13.35
CA LYS A 160 6.92 5.58 -14.33
C LYS A 160 5.39 5.52 -14.27
N MET A 161 4.80 5.86 -13.14
CA MET A 161 3.37 5.76 -12.89
C MET A 161 2.61 7.08 -12.98
N HIS A 162 3.31 8.22 -12.91
CA HIS A 162 2.71 9.54 -12.84
C HIS A 162 3.40 10.54 -13.74
N GLN A 163 2.62 11.46 -14.31
CA GLN A 163 3.09 12.58 -15.13
C GLN A 163 3.09 13.88 -14.32
N LEU A 164 4.19 14.62 -14.42
CA LEU A 164 4.30 15.97 -13.85
C LEU A 164 3.72 17.03 -14.80
N PRO A 165 3.32 18.21 -14.30
CA PRO A 165 3.44 18.68 -12.91
C PRO A 165 2.33 18.21 -11.97
N ASP A 166 1.20 17.71 -12.47
CA ASP A 166 -0.02 17.50 -11.68
C ASP A 166 -0.11 16.11 -11.04
N TYR A 167 0.91 15.27 -11.26
CA TYR A 167 0.98 13.89 -10.74
C TYR A 167 -0.19 13.01 -11.22
N VAL A 168 -0.61 13.23 -12.47
CA VAL A 168 -1.67 12.46 -13.13
C VAL A 168 -1.17 11.04 -13.43
N PRO A 169 -1.94 9.99 -13.17
CA PRO A 169 -1.56 8.63 -13.54
C PRO A 169 -1.34 8.49 -15.06
N VAL A 170 -0.31 7.76 -15.46
CA VAL A 170 -0.07 7.41 -16.88
C VAL A 170 -1.13 6.44 -17.42
N THR A 171 -1.80 5.69 -16.53
CA THR A 171 -2.89 4.79 -16.89
C THR A 171 -4.23 5.41 -16.56
N SER A 172 -5.18 5.36 -17.49
CA SER A 172 -6.52 5.92 -17.35
C SER A 172 -7.53 5.10 -18.17
N ALA A 173 -8.81 5.46 -18.07
CA ALA A 173 -9.85 4.86 -18.90
C ALA A 173 -9.56 5.00 -20.41
N ASP A 174 -8.93 6.11 -20.83
CA ASP A 174 -8.61 6.41 -22.23
C ASP A 174 -7.63 5.39 -22.84
N ASN A 175 -6.73 4.84 -22.03
CA ASN A 175 -5.79 3.81 -22.45
C ASN A 175 -6.09 2.44 -21.83
N ARG A 176 -7.34 2.22 -21.42
CA ARG A 176 -7.82 0.99 -20.75
C ARG A 176 -6.96 0.59 -19.54
N TYR A 177 -6.50 1.58 -18.78
CA TYR A 177 -5.59 1.38 -17.62
C TYR A 177 -4.32 0.59 -17.96
N GLY A 178 -3.82 0.73 -19.20
CA GLY A 178 -2.64 0.02 -19.68
C GLY A 178 -2.87 -1.47 -19.98
N PHE A 179 -4.12 -1.91 -20.07
CA PHE A 179 -4.43 -3.32 -20.36
C PHE A 179 -3.86 -3.77 -21.71
N ASN A 180 -3.09 -4.85 -21.68
CA ASN A 180 -2.52 -5.51 -22.85
C ASN A 180 -2.95 -6.99 -22.86
N ALA A 181 -3.78 -7.36 -23.84
CA ALA A 181 -4.32 -8.71 -23.96
C ALA A 181 -3.23 -9.78 -24.28
N ALA A 182 -2.16 -9.39 -24.97
CA ALA A 182 -1.06 -10.30 -25.28
C ALA A 182 -0.25 -10.64 -24.02
N ASP A 183 0.07 -9.60 -23.21
CA ASP A 183 0.76 -9.78 -21.94
C ASP A 183 -0.06 -10.63 -20.98
N GLN A 184 -1.36 -10.39 -20.92
CA GLN A 184 -2.25 -11.18 -20.07
C GLN A 184 -2.21 -12.68 -20.43
N LYS A 185 -2.26 -13.00 -21.72
CA LYS A 185 -2.21 -14.40 -22.18
C LYS A 185 -0.88 -15.09 -21.90
N SER A 186 0.22 -14.33 -21.83
CA SER A 186 1.55 -14.89 -21.58
C SER A 186 1.87 -15.03 -20.09
N ARG A 187 1.12 -14.36 -19.21
CA ARG A 187 1.37 -14.31 -17.75
C ARG A 187 0.32 -15.02 -16.91
N THR A 188 -0.72 -15.54 -17.51
CA THR A 188 -1.72 -16.43 -16.91
C THR A 188 -1.59 -17.84 -17.47
#